data_3c9292fb6839cfa2ca17a24b54cd7079
#
_entry.id   3c9292fb6839cfa2ca17a24b54cd7079
#
_cell.length_a   1.000
_cell.length_b   1.000
_cell.length_c   1.000
_cell.angle_alpha   90.00
_cell.angle_beta   90.00
_cell.angle_gamma   90.00
#
_symmetry.space_group_name_H-M   'P 1'
#
loop_
_entity.id
_entity.type
_entity.pdbx_description
1 polymer ?
#
loop_
_entity_poly.entity_id
_entity_poly.type
_entity_poly.pdbx_seq_one_letter_code
_entity_poly.pdbx_strand_id
1 'polypeptide(L)'
;MPGGKKIIFLGDSITDAGHNFQPVREGELGLGDGYVRRIAAMLRSEEADIRNAGHDGFTVQGLLRMLEWDCLRHSPDVVSILVGCNDAAVCMNTGRTLDETGFAESYKRLLKRIREGTRARILCMGPFIFPCPLEYRNWIPLIREIEAAEQEAAREAGTLFIPLHEMLNREAEAAGYDQITVDGIHLTERGAEIIAREWVKRAEFI
;
A
#
# COMPACT_ATOMS: atom_id res chain seq x y z
N MET A 1 -3.43 -1.45 30.80
CA MET A 1 -3.95 -0.50 29.79
C MET A 1 -4.40 -1.31 28.61
N PRO A 2 -5.63 -1.21 28.06
CA PRO A 2 -5.92 -1.78 26.76
C PRO A 2 -5.02 -1.03 25.78
N GLY A 3 -4.09 -1.75 25.15
CA GLY A 3 -3.22 -1.20 24.12
C GLY A 3 -4.05 -0.68 22.96
N GLY A 4 -3.62 0.39 22.30
CA GLY A 4 -4.26 0.89 21.09
C GLY A 4 -4.33 -0.19 19.99
N LYS A 5 -5.19 -0.01 18.98
CA LYS A 5 -5.29 -0.92 17.82
C LYS A 5 -3.94 -1.08 17.15
N LYS A 6 -3.53 -2.33 16.93
CA LYS A 6 -2.30 -2.62 16.19
C LYS A 6 -2.58 -2.60 14.69
N ILE A 7 -1.93 -1.67 13.99
CA ILE A 7 -2.12 -1.45 12.56
C ILE A 7 -0.80 -1.74 11.84
N ILE A 8 -0.83 -2.63 10.86
CA ILE A 8 0.34 -2.97 10.04
C ILE A 8 0.09 -2.54 8.60
N PHE A 9 1.06 -1.82 8.03
CA PHE A 9 1.07 -1.41 6.63
C PHE A 9 2.04 -2.28 5.85
N LEU A 10 1.52 -3.11 4.97
CA LEU A 10 2.27 -3.93 4.02
C LEU A 10 2.34 -3.23 2.68
N GLY A 11 3.46 -3.26 2.01
CA GLY A 11 3.59 -2.66 0.69
C GLY A 11 5.00 -2.64 0.13
N ASP A 12 5.18 -1.85 -0.90
CA ASP A 12 6.43 -1.62 -1.61
C ASP A 12 7.13 -0.32 -1.17
N SER A 13 7.93 0.30 -2.05
CA SER A 13 8.66 1.55 -1.78
C SER A 13 7.75 2.73 -1.40
N ILE A 14 6.51 2.74 -1.87
CA ILE A 14 5.53 3.81 -1.55
C ILE A 14 5.14 3.73 -0.08
N THR A 15 5.02 2.52 0.45
CA THR A 15 4.75 2.26 1.87
C THR A 15 6.02 2.43 2.70
N ASP A 16 7.15 1.90 2.23
CA ASP A 16 8.47 2.00 2.86
C ASP A 16 8.82 3.47 3.14
N ALA A 17 8.93 4.27 2.09
CA ALA A 17 9.26 5.70 2.15
C ALA A 17 10.42 6.02 3.12
N GLY A 18 11.46 5.18 3.11
CA GLY A 18 12.63 5.33 3.97
C GLY A 18 12.37 5.00 5.44
N HIS A 19 11.43 4.09 5.74
CA HIS A 19 11.18 3.65 7.10
C HIS A 19 12.37 2.91 7.70
N ASN A 20 12.40 2.78 9.03
CA ASN A 20 13.42 2.05 9.74
C ASN A 20 12.80 1.03 10.70
N PHE A 21 13.04 -0.25 10.46
CA PHE A 21 12.59 -1.34 11.33
C PHE A 21 13.19 -1.29 12.75
N GLN A 22 14.35 -0.64 12.88
CA GLN A 22 15.06 -0.51 14.15
C GLN A 22 15.44 0.96 14.36
N PRO A 23 14.50 1.81 14.80
CA PRO A 23 14.76 3.21 15.04
C PRO A 23 15.91 3.36 16.06
N VAL A 24 16.87 4.23 15.74
CA VAL A 24 18.11 4.42 16.51
C VAL A 24 17.90 5.28 17.76
N ARG A 25 16.80 6.04 17.79
CA ARG A 25 16.48 6.97 18.87
C ARG A 25 15.24 6.52 19.63
N GLU A 26 15.29 6.59 20.95
CA GLU A 26 14.13 6.34 21.79
C GLU A 26 12.98 7.30 21.44
N GLY A 27 11.77 6.75 21.26
CA GLY A 27 10.59 7.52 20.83
C GLY A 27 10.46 7.75 19.31
N GLU A 28 11.42 7.29 18.50
CA GLU A 28 11.34 7.33 17.06
C GLU A 28 10.50 6.14 16.56
N LEU A 29 9.41 6.41 15.83
CA LEU A 29 8.52 5.35 15.35
C LEU A 29 9.07 4.61 14.13
N GLY A 30 10.09 5.15 13.45
CA GLY A 30 10.69 4.53 12.26
C GLY A 30 9.75 4.38 11.07
N LEU A 31 8.71 5.23 10.97
CA LEU A 31 7.61 5.06 10.00
C LEU A 31 7.91 5.57 8.57
N GLY A 32 9.10 6.12 8.34
CA GLY A 32 9.46 6.76 7.06
C GLY A 32 8.78 8.13 6.89
N ASP A 33 8.90 8.70 5.69
CA ASP A 33 8.38 10.05 5.40
C ASP A 33 7.11 10.03 4.51
N GLY A 34 6.55 8.85 4.26
CA GLY A 34 5.39 8.62 3.42
C GLY A 34 4.03 8.78 4.11
N TYR A 35 3.03 8.17 3.50
CA TYR A 35 1.64 8.22 3.96
C TYR A 35 1.42 7.55 5.33
N VAL A 36 2.22 6.53 5.68
CA VAL A 36 2.10 5.81 6.96
C VAL A 36 2.35 6.75 8.14
N ARG A 37 3.42 7.56 8.08
CA ARG A 37 3.72 8.56 9.09
C ARG A 37 2.62 9.60 9.22
N ARG A 38 2.01 10.01 8.11
CA ARG A 38 0.90 10.97 8.10
C ARG A 38 -0.36 10.39 8.72
N ILE A 39 -0.68 9.13 8.44
CA ILE A 39 -1.76 8.41 9.11
C ILE A 39 -1.50 8.37 10.62
N ALA A 40 -0.29 8.02 11.04
CA ALA A 40 0.08 7.99 12.45
C ALA A 40 -0.10 9.35 13.15
N ALA A 41 0.20 10.44 12.44
CA ALA A 41 0.00 11.79 12.96
C ALA A 41 -1.49 12.20 13.03
N MET A 42 -2.35 11.66 12.16
CA MET A 42 -3.80 11.90 12.16
C MET A 42 -4.53 11.06 13.21
N LEU A 43 -4.07 9.83 13.43
CA LEU A 43 -4.53 8.95 14.49
C LEU A 43 -3.83 9.36 15.78
N ARG A 44 -4.59 9.54 16.87
CA ARG A 44 -3.99 9.86 18.16
C ARG A 44 -3.12 8.68 18.61
N SER A 45 -1.90 8.97 19.06
CA SER A 45 -0.90 7.95 19.44
C SER A 45 -1.36 6.96 20.53
N GLU A 46 -2.36 7.35 21.31
CA GLU A 46 -2.97 6.53 22.37
C GLU A 46 -3.95 5.48 21.82
N GLU A 47 -4.36 5.62 20.55
CA GLU A 47 -5.39 4.79 19.92
C GLU A 47 -4.82 3.75 18.95
N ALA A 48 -3.55 3.89 18.53
CA ALA A 48 -2.95 3.01 17.54
C ALA A 48 -1.46 2.72 17.78
N ASP A 49 -1.12 1.43 17.69
CA ASP A 49 0.25 0.92 17.57
C ASP A 49 0.52 0.66 16.08
N ILE A 50 1.26 1.54 15.43
CA ILE A 50 1.46 1.53 13.98
C ILE A 50 2.83 0.97 13.63
N ARG A 51 2.83 0.00 12.70
CA ARG A 51 4.03 -0.58 12.10
C ARG A 51 4.02 -0.36 10.60
N ASN A 52 5.08 0.25 10.09
CA ASN A 52 5.40 0.25 8.66
C ASN A 52 6.20 -1.04 8.35
N ALA A 53 5.68 -1.86 7.45
CA ALA A 53 6.29 -3.07 6.93
C ALA A 53 6.33 -3.03 5.38
N GLY A 54 6.55 -1.85 4.83
CA GLY A 54 6.88 -1.65 3.42
C GLY A 54 8.30 -2.09 3.12
N HIS A 55 8.55 -2.56 1.91
CA HIS A 55 9.88 -2.93 1.44
C HIS A 55 10.09 -2.42 0.02
N ASP A 56 11.15 -1.70 -0.19
CA ASP A 56 11.52 -1.21 -1.52
C ASP A 56 11.55 -2.35 -2.55
N GLY A 57 10.95 -2.13 -3.71
CA GLY A 57 10.92 -3.09 -4.82
C GLY A 57 10.02 -4.32 -4.63
N PHE A 58 9.24 -4.42 -3.54
CA PHE A 58 8.40 -5.60 -3.32
C PHE A 58 7.24 -5.68 -4.33
N THR A 59 7.04 -6.90 -4.81
CA THR A 59 5.86 -7.38 -5.51
C THR A 59 4.94 -8.11 -4.52
N VAL A 60 3.76 -8.52 -4.97
CA VAL A 60 2.87 -9.39 -4.19
C VAL A 60 3.57 -10.67 -3.71
N GLN A 61 4.51 -11.22 -4.49
CA GLN A 61 5.32 -12.37 -4.09
C GLN A 61 6.31 -12.02 -2.96
N GLY A 62 6.84 -10.80 -2.96
CA GLY A 62 7.65 -10.28 -1.87
C GLY A 62 6.88 -10.26 -0.56
N LEU A 63 5.67 -9.67 -0.58
CA LEU A 63 4.78 -9.66 0.59
C LEU A 63 4.45 -11.06 1.09
N LEU A 64 4.14 -11.99 0.20
CA LEU A 64 3.84 -13.39 0.58
C LEU A 64 5.01 -14.08 1.28
N ARG A 65 6.26 -13.82 0.85
CA ARG A 65 7.46 -14.40 1.48
C ARG A 65 7.68 -13.87 2.88
N MET A 66 7.45 -12.58 3.09
CA MET A 66 7.73 -11.92 4.38
C MET A 66 6.51 -11.87 5.30
N LEU A 67 5.34 -12.36 4.86
CA LEU A 67 4.06 -12.20 5.54
C LEU A 67 4.09 -12.65 7.01
N GLU A 68 4.77 -13.75 7.31
CA GLU A 68 4.88 -14.26 8.69
C GLU A 68 5.60 -13.25 9.60
N TRP A 69 6.74 -12.72 9.10
CA TRP A 69 7.61 -11.83 9.87
C TRP A 69 7.05 -10.42 9.99
N ASP A 70 6.41 -9.95 8.92
CA ASP A 70 5.95 -8.56 8.83
C ASP A 70 4.54 -8.37 9.39
N CYS A 71 3.73 -9.43 9.42
CA CYS A 71 2.32 -9.33 9.74
C CYS A 71 1.84 -10.38 10.76
N LEU A 72 1.83 -11.67 10.39
CA LEU A 72 1.06 -12.68 11.15
C LEU A 72 1.53 -12.82 12.58
N ARG A 73 2.84 -12.89 12.82
CA ARG A 73 3.44 -13.00 14.17
C ARG A 73 3.08 -11.87 15.12
N HIS A 74 2.64 -10.74 14.59
CA HIS A 74 2.31 -9.54 15.38
C HIS A 74 0.84 -9.51 15.82
N SER A 75 0.00 -10.40 15.28
CA SER A 75 -1.44 -10.46 15.57
C SER A 75 -2.11 -9.08 15.45
N PRO A 76 -2.08 -8.43 14.26
CA PRO A 76 -2.65 -7.11 14.08
C PRO A 76 -4.17 -7.10 14.19
N ASP A 77 -4.74 -5.92 14.53
CA ASP A 77 -6.16 -5.62 14.46
C ASP A 77 -6.57 -5.11 13.07
N VAL A 78 -5.62 -4.44 12.39
CA VAL A 78 -5.82 -3.90 11.04
C VAL A 78 -4.57 -4.18 10.19
N VAL A 79 -4.80 -4.62 8.96
CA VAL A 79 -3.76 -4.76 7.93
C VAL A 79 -4.12 -3.88 6.75
N SER A 80 -3.23 -2.97 6.38
CA SER A 80 -3.33 -2.15 5.18
C SER A 80 -2.35 -2.65 4.12
N ILE A 81 -2.77 -2.73 2.86
CA ILE A 81 -1.97 -3.28 1.77
C ILE A 81 -1.95 -2.29 0.61
N LEU A 82 -0.75 -1.94 0.13
CA LEU A 82 -0.52 -1.17 -1.09
C LEU A 82 0.64 -1.79 -1.86
N VAL A 83 0.37 -2.46 -2.98
CA VAL A 83 1.37 -3.16 -3.81
C VAL A 83 0.86 -3.18 -5.25
N GLY A 84 1.68 -3.58 -6.21
CA GLY A 84 1.26 -3.80 -7.60
C GLY A 84 2.05 -2.98 -8.63
N CYS A 85 2.63 -1.86 -8.23
CA CYS A 85 3.45 -1.05 -9.14
C CYS A 85 4.70 -1.83 -9.61
N ASN A 86 5.36 -2.57 -8.72
CA ASN A 86 6.50 -3.42 -9.08
C ASN A 86 6.07 -4.68 -9.84
N ASP A 87 4.87 -5.20 -9.62
CA ASP A 87 4.30 -6.28 -10.43
C ASP A 87 4.08 -5.81 -11.87
N ALA A 88 3.58 -4.57 -12.05
CA ALA A 88 3.53 -3.95 -13.38
C ALA A 88 4.92 -3.80 -14.00
N ALA A 89 5.92 -3.36 -13.23
CA ALA A 89 7.29 -3.25 -13.70
C ALA A 89 7.86 -4.60 -14.17
N VAL A 90 7.56 -5.69 -13.49
CA VAL A 90 7.92 -7.04 -13.92
C VAL A 90 7.31 -7.37 -15.28
N CYS A 91 6.02 -7.13 -15.46
CA CYS A 91 5.35 -7.36 -16.76
C CYS A 91 5.98 -6.50 -17.86
N MET A 92 6.14 -5.20 -17.65
CA MET A 92 6.67 -4.27 -18.63
C MET A 92 8.12 -4.60 -19.05
N ASN A 93 8.95 -5.01 -18.10
CA ASN A 93 10.36 -5.32 -18.35
C ASN A 93 10.59 -6.72 -18.95
N THR A 94 9.67 -7.66 -18.72
CA THR A 94 9.81 -9.05 -19.20
C THR A 94 8.93 -9.38 -20.39
N GLY A 95 7.96 -8.53 -20.73
CA GLY A 95 6.95 -8.78 -21.75
C GLY A 95 5.90 -9.84 -21.35
N ARG A 96 5.87 -10.26 -20.08
CA ARG A 96 4.86 -11.19 -19.57
C ARG A 96 3.54 -10.48 -19.33
N THR A 97 2.45 -11.18 -19.58
CA THR A 97 1.11 -10.71 -19.18
C THR A 97 0.91 -10.85 -17.68
N LEU A 98 -0.10 -10.17 -17.13
CA LEU A 98 -0.45 -10.27 -15.71
C LEU A 98 -0.82 -11.72 -15.33
N ASP A 99 -1.56 -12.41 -16.19
CA ASP A 99 -1.93 -13.83 -16.00
C ASP A 99 -0.69 -14.74 -15.91
N GLU A 100 0.30 -14.55 -16.80
CA GLU A 100 1.56 -15.32 -16.79
C GLU A 100 2.39 -15.08 -15.54
N THR A 101 2.22 -13.96 -14.84
CA THR A 101 2.88 -13.72 -13.54
C THR A 101 2.15 -14.38 -12.38
N GLY A 102 0.89 -14.76 -12.55
CA GLY A 102 0.04 -15.30 -11.50
C GLY A 102 -0.30 -14.29 -10.41
N PHE A 103 -0.36 -13.00 -10.77
CA PHE A 103 -0.60 -11.92 -9.83
C PHE A 103 -1.91 -12.08 -9.06
N ALA A 104 -3.03 -12.24 -9.78
CA ALA A 104 -4.37 -12.31 -9.18
C ALA A 104 -4.48 -13.44 -8.14
N GLU A 105 -3.98 -14.63 -8.46
CA GLU A 105 -3.96 -15.77 -7.55
C GLU A 105 -3.04 -15.53 -6.34
N SER A 106 -1.93 -14.85 -6.54
CA SER A 106 -1.00 -14.51 -5.47
C SER A 106 -1.61 -13.49 -4.51
N TYR A 107 -2.33 -12.49 -5.04
CA TYR A 107 -3.02 -11.47 -4.24
C TYR A 107 -4.17 -12.11 -3.43
N LYS A 108 -5.01 -12.96 -4.05
CA LYS A 108 -6.04 -13.74 -3.35
C LYS A 108 -5.43 -14.59 -2.23
N ARG A 109 -4.31 -15.25 -2.51
CA ARG A 109 -3.58 -16.03 -1.50
C ARG A 109 -3.05 -15.18 -0.35
N LEU A 110 -2.58 -13.96 -0.62
CA LEU A 110 -2.16 -13.00 0.40
C LEU A 110 -3.31 -12.68 1.36
N LEU A 111 -4.46 -12.26 0.83
CA LEU A 111 -5.66 -11.94 1.61
C LEU A 111 -6.13 -13.15 2.42
N LYS A 112 -6.18 -14.33 1.80
CA LYS A 112 -6.56 -15.58 2.46
C LYS A 112 -5.64 -15.88 3.65
N ARG A 113 -4.32 -15.82 3.48
CA ARG A 113 -3.36 -16.10 4.56
C ARG A 113 -3.48 -15.11 5.72
N ILE A 114 -3.71 -13.83 5.46
CA ILE A 114 -3.94 -12.83 6.52
C ILE A 114 -5.21 -13.18 7.30
N ARG A 115 -6.30 -13.54 6.63
CA ARG A 115 -7.57 -13.91 7.27
C ARG A 115 -7.49 -15.20 8.09
N GLU A 116 -6.72 -16.18 7.61
CA GLU A 116 -6.51 -17.46 8.32
C GLU A 116 -5.57 -17.30 9.52
N GLY A 117 -4.57 -16.41 9.41
CA GLY A 117 -3.55 -16.22 10.44
C GLY A 117 -3.86 -15.13 11.46
N THR A 118 -4.88 -14.30 11.22
CA THR A 118 -5.24 -13.16 12.09
C THR A 118 -6.74 -12.95 12.19
N ARG A 119 -7.14 -12.04 13.10
CA ARG A 119 -8.51 -11.50 13.14
C ARG A 119 -8.59 -10.09 12.56
N ALA A 120 -7.55 -9.66 11.86
CA ALA A 120 -7.42 -8.31 11.36
C ALA A 120 -8.53 -7.97 10.35
N ARG A 121 -8.99 -6.74 10.42
CA ARG A 121 -9.69 -6.12 9.29
C ARG A 121 -8.67 -5.71 8.26
N ILE A 122 -8.97 -5.96 6.98
CA ILE A 122 -8.06 -5.68 5.87
C ILE A 122 -8.59 -4.49 5.08
N LEU A 123 -7.69 -3.56 4.77
CA LEU A 123 -7.92 -2.44 3.88
C LEU A 123 -6.90 -2.50 2.74
N CYS A 124 -7.37 -2.76 1.54
CA CYS A 124 -6.58 -2.79 0.33
C CYS A 124 -6.58 -1.43 -0.35
N MET A 125 -5.47 -1.04 -0.93
CA MET A 125 -5.31 0.16 -1.75
C MET A 125 -4.75 -0.25 -3.10
N GLY A 126 -5.38 0.19 -4.19
CA GLY A 126 -4.93 -0.09 -5.55
C GLY A 126 -3.61 0.61 -5.89
N PRO A 127 -2.78 0.00 -6.76
CA PRO A 127 -1.57 0.64 -7.26
C PRO A 127 -1.91 1.84 -8.13
N PHE A 128 -0.92 2.70 -8.32
CA PHE A 128 -1.06 3.87 -9.18
C PHE A 128 0.25 4.18 -9.90
N ILE A 129 0.15 4.93 -10.98
CA ILE A 129 1.25 5.52 -11.72
C ILE A 129 0.77 6.82 -12.37
N PHE A 130 1.69 7.76 -12.54
CA PHE A 130 1.40 9.01 -13.22
C PHE A 130 1.99 8.99 -14.66
N PRO A 131 1.38 9.69 -15.63
CA PRO A 131 1.83 9.71 -17.03
C PRO A 131 3.08 10.58 -17.23
N CYS A 132 3.93 10.69 -16.26
CA CYS A 132 5.20 11.43 -16.27
C CYS A 132 6.29 10.64 -15.52
N PRO A 133 7.41 10.27 -16.15
CA PRO A 133 7.72 10.56 -17.57
C PRO A 133 6.76 9.93 -18.57
N LEU A 134 6.79 10.38 -19.82
CA LEU A 134 5.82 9.98 -20.86
C LEU A 134 5.74 8.47 -21.09
N GLU A 135 6.81 7.74 -20.87
CA GLU A 135 6.88 6.29 -21.02
C GLU A 135 5.89 5.57 -20.11
N TYR A 136 5.56 6.13 -18.93
CA TYR A 136 4.60 5.56 -17.98
C TYR A 136 3.16 5.59 -18.49
N ARG A 137 2.85 6.35 -19.55
CA ARG A 137 1.55 6.24 -20.21
C ARG A 137 1.26 4.83 -20.71
N ASN A 138 2.30 4.11 -21.12
CA ASN A 138 2.17 2.73 -21.58
C ASN A 138 1.91 1.73 -20.43
N TRP A 139 2.17 2.13 -19.20
CA TRP A 139 1.93 1.30 -18.02
C TRP A 139 0.50 1.42 -17.49
N ILE A 140 -0.18 2.53 -17.80
CA ILE A 140 -1.52 2.84 -17.26
C ILE A 140 -2.54 1.71 -17.50
N PRO A 141 -2.64 1.11 -18.71
CA PRO A 141 -3.57 0.00 -18.92
C PRO A 141 -3.32 -1.17 -17.99
N LEU A 142 -2.05 -1.52 -17.76
CA LEU A 142 -1.67 -2.61 -16.86
C LEU A 142 -1.91 -2.28 -15.38
N ILE A 143 -1.63 -1.05 -14.96
CA ILE A 143 -1.94 -0.59 -13.60
C ILE A 143 -3.45 -0.70 -13.31
N ARG A 144 -4.29 -0.31 -14.28
CA ARG A 144 -5.76 -0.46 -14.16
C ARG A 144 -6.20 -1.92 -14.10
N GLU A 145 -5.54 -2.79 -14.87
CA GLU A 145 -5.79 -4.24 -14.83
C GLU A 145 -5.43 -4.82 -13.46
N ILE A 146 -4.30 -4.45 -12.89
CA ILE A 146 -3.87 -4.85 -11.55
C ILE A 146 -4.85 -4.32 -10.50
N GLU A 147 -5.21 -3.03 -10.54
CA GLU A 147 -6.16 -2.44 -9.61
C GLU A 147 -7.52 -3.16 -9.67
N ALA A 148 -7.98 -3.51 -10.87
CA ALA A 148 -9.23 -4.26 -11.05
C ALA A 148 -9.15 -5.68 -10.45
N ALA A 149 -8.02 -6.37 -10.63
CA ALA A 149 -7.80 -7.70 -10.06
C ALA A 149 -7.76 -7.66 -8.52
N GLU A 150 -7.12 -6.64 -7.94
CA GLU A 150 -7.08 -6.42 -6.51
C GLU A 150 -8.46 -6.08 -5.94
N GLN A 151 -9.21 -5.20 -6.62
CA GLN A 151 -10.56 -4.84 -6.22
C GLN A 151 -11.49 -6.05 -6.21
N GLU A 152 -11.39 -6.91 -7.23
CA GLU A 152 -12.18 -8.15 -7.28
C GLU A 152 -11.78 -9.11 -6.16
N ALA A 153 -10.49 -9.30 -5.92
CA ALA A 153 -10.01 -10.14 -4.81
C ALA A 153 -10.45 -9.59 -3.44
N ALA A 154 -10.42 -8.27 -3.25
CA ALA A 154 -10.90 -7.60 -2.05
C ALA A 154 -12.41 -7.81 -1.86
N ARG A 155 -13.20 -7.68 -2.93
CA ARG A 155 -14.65 -7.94 -2.94
C ARG A 155 -14.97 -9.38 -2.55
N GLU A 156 -14.28 -10.37 -3.15
CA GLU A 156 -14.44 -11.80 -2.84
C GLU A 156 -14.08 -12.09 -1.37
N ALA A 157 -13.02 -11.43 -0.87
CA ALA A 157 -12.59 -11.56 0.50
C ALA A 157 -13.44 -10.75 1.50
N GLY A 158 -14.37 -9.90 1.06
CA GLY A 158 -15.16 -9.04 1.94
C GLY A 158 -14.31 -8.01 2.70
N THR A 159 -13.29 -7.47 2.04
CA THR A 159 -12.40 -6.44 2.60
C THR A 159 -12.70 -5.06 2.01
N LEU A 160 -12.21 -3.99 2.67
CA LEU A 160 -12.30 -2.64 2.11
C LEU A 160 -11.28 -2.46 0.99
N PHE A 161 -11.64 -1.63 0.00
CA PHE A 161 -10.76 -1.27 -1.10
C PHE A 161 -10.81 0.24 -1.38
N ILE A 162 -9.65 0.85 -1.61
CA ILE A 162 -9.48 2.25 -2.03
C ILE A 162 -8.84 2.26 -3.42
N PRO A 163 -9.56 2.64 -4.48
CA PRO A 163 -8.96 2.80 -5.80
C PRO A 163 -8.16 4.10 -5.84
N LEU A 164 -6.82 3.99 -5.90
CA LEU A 164 -5.95 5.16 -5.83
C LEU A 164 -5.61 5.75 -7.19
N HIS A 165 -5.57 4.94 -8.26
CA HIS A 165 -5.04 5.38 -9.55
C HIS A 165 -5.75 6.63 -10.10
N GLU A 166 -7.06 6.55 -10.30
CA GLU A 166 -7.83 7.66 -10.86
C GLU A 166 -7.95 8.84 -9.88
N MET A 167 -7.99 8.55 -8.59
CA MET A 167 -8.07 9.60 -7.56
C MET A 167 -6.81 10.47 -7.56
N LEU A 168 -5.63 9.85 -7.51
CA LEU A 168 -4.35 10.56 -7.47
C LEU A 168 -4.06 11.29 -8.78
N ASN A 169 -4.42 10.69 -9.94
CA ASN A 169 -4.24 11.35 -11.23
C ASN A 169 -5.11 12.59 -11.36
N ARG A 170 -6.37 12.58 -10.90
CA ARG A 170 -7.22 13.78 -10.87
C ARG A 170 -6.64 14.89 -9.99
N GLU A 171 -6.09 14.55 -8.84
CA GLU A 171 -5.42 15.53 -7.98
C GLU A 171 -4.17 16.11 -8.64
N ALA A 172 -3.40 15.26 -9.34
CA ALA A 172 -2.21 15.69 -10.07
C ALA A 172 -2.54 16.55 -11.30
N GLU A 173 -3.60 16.25 -12.03
CA GLU A 173 -4.10 17.09 -13.13
C GLU A 173 -4.53 18.48 -12.65
N ALA A 174 -5.15 18.55 -11.48
CA ALA A 174 -5.61 19.82 -10.91
C ALA A 174 -4.49 20.65 -10.29
N ALA A 175 -3.51 20.02 -9.66
CA ALA A 175 -2.46 20.69 -8.89
C ALA A 175 -1.13 20.87 -9.63
N GLY A 176 -0.88 20.06 -10.68
CA GLY A 176 0.41 19.82 -11.30
C GLY A 176 1.03 18.52 -10.80
N TYR A 177 1.58 17.73 -11.72
CA TYR A 177 2.14 16.41 -11.38
C TYR A 177 3.33 16.50 -10.41
N ASP A 178 4.18 17.52 -10.55
CA ASP A 178 5.31 17.81 -9.68
C ASP A 178 4.90 18.12 -8.22
N GLN A 179 3.64 18.49 -8.01
CA GLN A 179 3.10 18.69 -6.66
C GLN A 179 2.69 17.38 -5.98
N ILE A 180 2.50 16.31 -6.74
CA ILE A 180 1.96 15.03 -6.25
C ILE A 180 2.99 13.90 -6.30
N THR A 181 3.83 13.89 -7.33
CA THR A 181 4.84 12.85 -7.53
C THR A 181 6.21 13.44 -7.83
N VAL A 182 7.27 12.74 -7.44
CA VAL A 182 8.66 13.15 -7.70
C VAL A 182 9.19 12.56 -9.02
N ASP A 183 8.70 11.40 -9.42
CA ASP A 183 9.21 10.64 -10.58
C ASP A 183 8.14 9.88 -11.38
N GLY A 184 6.87 10.05 -11.01
CA GLY A 184 5.75 9.36 -11.63
C GLY A 184 5.29 8.09 -10.88
N ILE A 185 6.01 7.70 -9.83
CA ILE A 185 5.69 6.56 -8.95
C ILE A 185 5.69 7.02 -7.49
N HIS A 186 6.81 7.56 -7.03
CA HIS A 186 6.96 7.99 -5.64
C HIS A 186 6.30 9.33 -5.40
N LEU A 187 5.76 9.49 -4.21
CA LEU A 187 4.94 10.64 -3.85
C LEU A 187 5.76 11.76 -3.22
N THR A 188 5.33 12.99 -3.48
CA THR A 188 5.69 14.15 -2.67
C THR A 188 4.98 14.06 -1.31
N GLU A 189 5.31 14.99 -0.40
CA GLU A 189 4.56 15.13 0.86
C GLU A 189 3.06 15.32 0.64
N ARG A 190 2.68 16.12 -0.36
CA ARG A 190 1.28 16.38 -0.70
C ARG A 190 0.59 15.12 -1.24
N GLY A 191 1.25 14.36 -2.10
CA GLY A 191 0.72 13.10 -2.61
C GLY A 191 0.49 12.09 -1.48
N ALA A 192 1.46 11.96 -0.57
CA ALA A 192 1.35 11.09 0.59
C ALA A 192 0.22 11.52 1.56
N GLU A 193 0.00 12.84 1.72
CA GLU A 193 -1.09 13.38 2.53
C GLU A 193 -2.47 13.02 1.96
N ILE A 194 -2.64 13.00 0.64
CA ILE A 194 -3.90 12.61 -0.02
C ILE A 194 -4.24 11.16 0.31
N ILE A 195 -3.27 10.24 0.18
CA ILE A 195 -3.49 8.83 0.56
C ILE A 195 -3.85 8.73 2.04
N ALA A 196 -3.11 9.42 2.91
CA ALA A 196 -3.35 9.36 4.34
C ALA A 196 -4.76 9.81 4.73
N ARG A 197 -5.25 10.90 4.16
CA ARG A 197 -6.61 11.40 4.41
C ARG A 197 -7.68 10.42 3.92
N GLU A 198 -7.52 9.86 2.72
CA GLU A 198 -8.49 8.90 2.21
C GLU A 198 -8.47 7.62 3.04
N TRP A 199 -7.30 7.16 3.46
CA TRP A 199 -7.17 6.01 4.35
C TRP A 199 -7.90 6.23 5.68
N VAL A 200 -7.64 7.34 6.38
CA VAL A 200 -8.27 7.67 7.66
C VAL A 200 -9.78 7.76 7.53
N LYS A 201 -10.28 8.41 6.47
CA LYS A 201 -11.71 8.49 6.16
C LYS A 201 -12.35 7.10 5.99
N ARG A 202 -11.65 6.15 5.36
CA ARG A 202 -12.13 4.78 5.19
C ARG A 202 -11.98 3.96 6.47
N ALA A 203 -10.97 4.25 7.27
CA ALA A 203 -10.70 3.55 8.52
C ALA A 203 -11.72 3.86 9.63
N GLU A 204 -12.53 4.92 9.53
CA GLU A 204 -13.65 5.18 10.45
C GLU A 204 -14.64 4.01 10.53
N PHE A 205 -14.64 3.12 9.54
CA PHE A 205 -15.45 1.91 9.49
C PHE A 205 -14.70 0.64 9.96
N ILE A 206 -13.45 0.75 10.38
CA ILE A 206 -12.60 -0.31 10.92
C ILE A 206 -12.54 -0.18 12.45
#